data_d2d8abcfd8241469bfdb7fb3ccdaafad
#
_entry.id   d2d8abcfd8241469bfdb7fb3ccdaafad
#
_cell.length_a   1.000
_cell.length_b   1.000
_cell.length_c   1.000
_cell.angle_alpha   90.00
_cell.angle_beta   90.00
_cell.angle_gamma   90.00
#
_symmetry.space_group_name_H-M   'P 1'
#
loop_
_entity.id
_entity.type
_entity.pdbx_description
1 polymer ?
#
loop_
_entity_poly.entity_id
_entity_poly.type
_entity_poly.pdbx_seq_one_letter_code
_entity_poly.pdbx_strand_id
1 'polypeptide(L)'
;MIKTITATVPIEKHNWKFYVFNVKINVLNFTKGCFIMEMKKEVSVQKIKKDAEELFRGGFFCSEAVVSSIRDNFELDVPDMVIAMASGFPVGIGRSKCVCGAVSGGVMSLGLFFGRTKQGDPKVEKNLLLANELHDYFKTANGKNSLCCRVLTREFDMASGEHKEQCIAFTGLVAEKVAQIIVREFELVNIDELITAG
;
A
#
# COMPACT_ATOMS: atom_id res chain seq x y z
N MET A 1 3.70 -30.61 -21.27
CA MET A 1 4.60 -30.27 -22.39
C MET A 1 5.07 -28.84 -22.16
N ILE A 2 6.29 -28.65 -21.69
CA ILE A 2 6.86 -27.34 -21.36
C ILE A 2 7.51 -26.79 -22.64
N LYS A 3 6.99 -25.69 -23.15
CA LYS A 3 7.64 -24.97 -24.26
C LYS A 3 8.54 -23.88 -23.68
N THR A 4 9.85 -24.06 -23.84
CA THR A 4 10.85 -23.03 -23.57
C THR A 4 10.93 -22.11 -24.79
N ILE A 5 10.60 -20.83 -24.62
CA ILE A 5 10.80 -19.82 -25.67
C ILE A 5 12.06 -19.05 -25.30
N THR A 6 13.14 -19.24 -26.05
CA THR A 6 14.36 -18.43 -25.99
C THR A 6 14.24 -17.29 -27.01
N ALA A 7 14.13 -16.06 -26.53
CA ALA A 7 14.25 -14.88 -27.38
C ALA A 7 15.68 -14.36 -27.29
N THR A 8 16.40 -14.39 -28.43
CA THR A 8 17.72 -13.75 -28.60
C THR A 8 17.51 -12.37 -29.21
N VAL A 9 17.93 -11.33 -28.49
CA VAL A 9 17.99 -9.95 -29.00
C VAL A 9 19.44 -9.63 -29.33
N PRO A 10 19.76 -9.07 -30.52
CA PRO A 10 21.14 -8.71 -30.86
C PRO A 10 21.62 -7.50 -30.05
N ILE A 11 22.87 -7.61 -29.59
CA ILE A 11 23.52 -6.63 -28.70
C ILE A 11 24.42 -5.72 -29.52
N GLU A 12 24.17 -4.43 -29.51
CA GLU A 12 25.19 -3.43 -29.77
C GLU A 12 25.81 -2.89 -28.47
N LYS A 13 27.12 -2.67 -28.52
CA LYS A 13 28.02 -2.48 -27.40
C LYS A 13 27.71 -1.24 -26.55
N HIS A 14 27.19 -1.42 -25.32
CA HIS A 14 27.51 -0.57 -24.18
C HIS A 14 27.41 -1.38 -22.90
N ASN A 15 28.38 -1.19 -22.01
CA ASN A 15 28.74 -2.00 -20.86
C ASN A 15 27.71 -1.90 -19.73
N TRP A 16 26.64 -2.73 -19.74
CA TRP A 16 25.69 -2.88 -18.68
C TRP A 16 25.73 -4.31 -18.15
N LYS A 17 25.95 -4.48 -16.84
CA LYS A 17 25.81 -5.78 -16.17
C LYS A 17 24.35 -6.22 -16.22
N PHE A 18 24.08 -7.29 -16.96
CA PHE A 18 22.75 -7.89 -17.02
C PHE A 18 22.52 -8.78 -15.79
N TYR A 19 21.46 -8.51 -15.06
CA TYR A 19 20.86 -9.47 -14.16
C TYR A 19 19.87 -10.33 -14.96
N VAL A 20 20.16 -11.62 -15.07
CA VAL A 20 19.23 -12.59 -15.65
C VAL A 20 18.21 -12.95 -14.57
N PHE A 21 17.00 -12.41 -14.67
CA PHE A 21 15.89 -12.86 -13.85
C PHE A 21 15.35 -14.18 -14.40
N ASN A 22 15.52 -15.27 -13.65
CA ASN A 22 14.80 -16.52 -13.88
C ASN A 22 13.36 -16.35 -13.38
N VAL A 23 12.46 -15.85 -14.23
CA VAL A 23 11.04 -15.81 -13.94
C VAL A 23 10.45 -17.17 -14.30
N LYS A 24 10.15 -18.00 -13.31
CA LYS A 24 9.26 -19.15 -13.47
C LYS A 24 7.84 -18.65 -13.64
N ILE A 25 7.37 -18.51 -14.88
CA ILE A 25 5.97 -18.23 -15.17
C ILE A 25 5.21 -19.55 -15.05
N ASN A 26 4.43 -19.73 -14.01
CA ASN A 26 3.42 -20.79 -13.93
C ASN A 26 2.25 -20.41 -14.84
N VAL A 27 2.23 -20.99 -16.07
CA VAL A 27 1.11 -20.81 -17.00
C VAL A 27 0.03 -21.84 -16.65
N LEU A 28 -0.78 -21.54 -15.66
CA LEU A 28 -2.05 -22.25 -15.44
C LEU A 28 -3.17 -21.22 -15.25
N ASN A 29 -4.09 -21.25 -16.26
CA ASN A 29 -5.37 -20.54 -16.33
C ASN A 29 -5.36 -19.09 -16.82
N PHE A 30 -5.04 -18.91 -18.10
CA PHE A 30 -5.50 -17.75 -18.87
C PHE A 30 -6.94 -18.02 -19.36
N THR A 31 -7.94 -17.79 -18.53
CA THR A 31 -9.32 -17.67 -18.98
C THR A 31 -9.86 -16.30 -18.58
N LYS A 32 -10.05 -15.46 -19.61
CA LYS A 32 -10.80 -14.19 -19.57
C LYS A 32 -10.31 -13.14 -18.56
N GLY A 33 -9.26 -12.38 -18.93
CA GLY A 33 -9.16 -10.94 -18.65
C GLY A 33 -9.30 -10.39 -17.22
N CYS A 34 -9.48 -11.21 -16.19
CA CYS A 34 -9.50 -10.82 -14.81
C CYS A 34 -8.20 -11.33 -14.16
N PHE A 35 -7.31 -10.44 -13.81
CA PHE A 35 -6.18 -10.74 -12.94
C PHE A 35 -6.79 -11.01 -11.55
N ILE A 36 -7.05 -12.28 -11.24
CA ILE A 36 -7.43 -12.67 -9.88
C ILE A 36 -6.14 -12.61 -9.09
N MET A 37 -5.97 -11.57 -8.33
CA MET A 37 -4.88 -11.44 -7.37
C MET A 37 -5.14 -12.48 -6.27
N GLU A 38 -4.29 -13.50 -6.17
CA GLU A 38 -4.32 -14.38 -5.02
C GLU A 38 -3.95 -13.57 -3.78
N MET A 39 -4.81 -13.60 -2.78
CA MET A 39 -4.62 -12.93 -1.51
C MET A 39 -5.06 -13.81 -0.35
N LYS A 40 -4.50 -13.56 0.80
CA LYS A 40 -4.91 -14.20 2.05
C LYS A 40 -6.36 -13.83 2.39
N LYS A 41 -7.16 -14.84 2.77
CA LYS A 41 -8.59 -14.68 3.07
C LYS A 41 -8.90 -14.40 4.53
N GLU A 42 -7.95 -14.65 5.41
CA GLU A 42 -8.06 -14.44 6.85
C GLU A 42 -6.93 -13.52 7.30
N VAL A 43 -7.26 -12.36 7.84
CA VAL A 43 -6.29 -11.34 8.26
C VAL A 43 -6.65 -10.77 9.62
N SER A 44 -5.64 -10.28 10.35
CA SER A 44 -5.83 -9.47 11.53
C SER A 44 -5.64 -8.00 11.17
N VAL A 45 -6.69 -7.22 11.26
CA VAL A 45 -6.65 -5.77 11.03
C VAL A 45 -5.75 -5.10 12.06
N GLN A 46 -5.78 -5.56 13.31
CA GLN A 46 -4.92 -5.04 14.38
C GLN A 46 -3.45 -5.37 14.16
N LYS A 47 -3.15 -6.55 13.61
CA LYS A 47 -1.77 -6.91 13.23
C LYS A 47 -1.26 -5.99 12.11
N ILE A 48 -2.08 -5.75 11.08
CA ILE A 48 -1.72 -4.86 9.96
C ILE A 48 -1.38 -3.45 10.46
N LYS A 49 -2.18 -2.92 11.40
CA LYS A 49 -1.90 -1.64 12.08
C LYS A 49 -0.53 -1.65 12.76
N LYS A 50 -0.29 -2.65 13.61
CA LYS A 50 0.97 -2.78 14.37
C LYS A 50 2.17 -2.93 13.45
N ASP A 51 2.07 -3.77 12.43
CA ASP A 51 3.16 -3.97 11.47
C ASP A 51 3.49 -2.65 10.74
N ALA A 52 2.51 -1.85 10.36
CA ALA A 52 2.74 -0.54 9.74
C ALA A 52 3.47 0.43 10.69
N GLU A 53 3.10 0.44 11.96
CA GLU A 53 3.77 1.23 13.01
C GLU A 53 5.21 0.77 13.23
N GLU A 54 5.44 -0.55 13.29
CA GLU A 54 6.77 -1.14 13.46
C GLU A 54 7.67 -0.92 12.23
N LEU A 55 7.14 -1.03 11.02
CA LEU A 55 7.86 -0.72 9.79
C LEU A 55 8.31 0.75 9.76
N PHE A 56 7.48 1.67 10.24
CA PHE A 56 7.88 3.07 10.40
C PHE A 56 9.00 3.22 11.44
N ARG A 57 8.89 2.56 12.60
CA ARG A 57 9.95 2.58 13.63
C ARG A 57 11.25 1.96 13.12
N GLY A 58 11.15 0.95 12.26
CA GLY A 58 12.26 0.25 11.61
C GLY A 58 12.98 1.03 10.52
N GLY A 59 12.45 2.20 10.12
CA GLY A 59 13.14 3.10 9.18
C GLY A 59 12.42 3.40 7.87
N PHE A 60 11.32 2.71 7.56
CA PHE A 60 10.45 3.17 6.49
C PHE A 60 9.76 4.47 6.87
N PHE A 61 9.41 5.27 5.88
CA PHE A 61 8.53 6.41 6.10
C PHE A 61 7.05 6.00 6.00
N CYS A 62 6.17 6.91 6.38
CA CYS A 62 4.73 6.67 6.51
C CYS A 62 4.06 6.02 5.28
N SER A 63 4.36 6.46 4.07
CA SER A 63 3.76 5.88 2.85
C SER A 63 4.28 4.48 2.55
N GLU A 64 5.58 4.27 2.70
CA GLU A 64 6.24 2.99 2.47
C GLU A 64 5.76 1.95 3.49
N ALA A 65 5.66 2.34 4.76
CA ALA A 65 5.22 1.47 5.85
C ALA A 65 3.77 0.99 5.65
N VAL A 66 2.86 1.88 5.22
CA VAL A 66 1.48 1.49 4.90
C VAL A 66 1.44 0.50 3.75
N VAL A 67 2.11 0.81 2.62
CA VAL A 67 2.09 -0.07 1.43
C VAL A 67 2.71 -1.43 1.74
N SER A 68 3.84 -1.45 2.46
CA SER A 68 4.52 -2.69 2.84
C SER A 68 3.65 -3.55 3.77
N SER A 69 3.08 -2.96 4.82
CA SER A 69 2.22 -3.69 5.75
C SER A 69 1.00 -4.30 5.05
N ILE A 70 0.33 -3.56 4.17
CA ILE A 70 -0.80 -4.07 3.40
C ILE A 70 -0.36 -5.20 2.47
N ARG A 71 0.70 -5.00 1.68
CA ARG A 71 1.22 -6.02 0.77
C ARG A 71 1.52 -7.33 1.49
N ASP A 72 2.26 -7.24 2.59
CA ASP A 72 2.80 -8.41 3.27
C ASP A 72 1.71 -9.18 4.03
N ASN A 73 0.78 -8.49 4.69
CA ASN A 73 -0.29 -9.16 5.45
C ASN A 73 -1.39 -9.77 4.57
N PHE A 74 -1.64 -9.20 3.39
CA PHE A 74 -2.53 -9.81 2.39
C PHE A 74 -1.81 -10.80 1.48
N GLU A 75 -0.50 -11.02 1.67
CA GLU A 75 0.35 -11.93 0.90
C GLU A 75 0.25 -11.68 -0.62
N LEU A 76 0.29 -10.40 -1.02
CA LEU A 76 0.16 -10.02 -2.42
C LEU A 76 1.43 -10.35 -3.21
N ASP A 77 1.28 -11.11 -4.30
CA ASP A 77 2.37 -11.35 -5.26
C ASP A 77 2.58 -10.12 -6.17
N VAL A 78 3.12 -9.07 -5.57
CA VAL A 78 3.50 -7.84 -6.28
C VAL A 78 4.97 -7.49 -6.00
N PRO A 79 5.71 -6.96 -6.98
CA PRO A 79 7.13 -6.69 -6.84
C PRO A 79 7.40 -5.55 -5.82
N ASP A 80 8.61 -5.53 -5.25
CA ASP A 80 9.08 -4.48 -4.32
C ASP A 80 8.99 -3.06 -4.91
N MET A 81 8.85 -2.95 -6.22
CA MET A 81 8.66 -1.68 -6.92
C MET A 81 7.46 -0.90 -6.38
N VAL A 82 6.41 -1.56 -5.87
CA VAL A 82 5.23 -0.86 -5.31
C VAL A 82 5.60 -0.09 -4.04
N ILE A 83 6.56 -0.58 -3.24
CA ILE A 83 7.09 0.12 -2.07
C ILE A 83 8.00 1.27 -2.53
N ALA A 84 8.87 1.02 -3.52
CA ALA A 84 9.75 2.05 -4.08
C ALA A 84 8.94 3.23 -4.66
N MET A 85 7.80 2.98 -5.29
CA MET A 85 6.88 4.02 -5.77
C MET A 85 6.31 4.87 -4.63
N ALA A 86 6.21 4.34 -3.42
CA ALA A 86 5.73 5.08 -2.25
C ALA A 86 6.78 6.03 -1.66
N SER A 87 8.08 5.86 -1.98
CA SER A 87 9.20 6.60 -1.37
C SER A 87 9.21 8.11 -1.69
N GLY A 88 8.44 8.57 -2.66
CA GLY A 88 8.32 10.00 -3.00
C GLY A 88 7.29 10.77 -2.16
N PHE A 89 6.41 10.09 -1.40
CA PHE A 89 5.29 10.73 -0.69
C PHE A 89 5.57 11.14 0.77
N PRO A 90 6.61 10.65 1.47
CA PRO A 90 6.84 11.00 2.85
C PRO A 90 6.98 12.50 3.10
N VAL A 91 6.61 12.88 4.34
CA VAL A 91 6.65 14.26 4.84
C VAL A 91 5.86 15.21 3.93
N GLY A 92 4.75 14.69 3.37
CA GLY A 92 3.84 15.44 2.51
C GLY A 92 4.44 15.74 1.14
N ILE A 93 4.74 14.71 0.37
CA ILE A 93 5.36 14.72 -0.97
C ILE A 93 6.76 15.35 -0.92
N GLY A 94 7.78 14.50 -0.74
CA GLY A 94 9.18 14.92 -0.81
C GLY A 94 9.54 16.06 0.15
N ARG A 95 9.04 16.04 1.39
CA ARG A 95 9.23 17.07 2.43
C ARG A 95 8.56 18.42 2.15
N SER A 96 7.65 18.51 1.17
CA SER A 96 6.90 19.74 0.87
C SER A 96 5.83 20.07 1.92
N LYS A 97 5.61 19.18 2.89
CA LYS A 97 4.58 19.32 3.94
C LYS A 97 3.16 19.51 3.37
N CYS A 98 2.86 18.85 2.25
CA CYS A 98 1.55 18.86 1.59
C CYS A 98 0.66 17.72 2.13
N VAL A 99 0.20 16.79 1.29
CA VAL A 99 -0.65 15.67 1.72
C VAL A 99 0.13 14.71 2.62
N CYS A 100 -0.51 14.23 3.69
CA CYS A 100 0.08 13.24 4.60
C CYS A 100 0.50 11.98 3.85
N GLY A 101 1.76 11.54 4.04
CA GLY A 101 2.29 10.38 3.35
C GLY A 101 1.58 9.08 3.74
N ALA A 102 1.08 8.94 4.97
CA ALA A 102 0.27 7.79 5.36
C ALA A 102 -0.98 7.69 4.47
N VAL A 103 -1.69 8.80 4.28
CA VAL A 103 -2.89 8.83 3.39
C VAL A 103 -2.50 8.49 1.96
N SER A 104 -1.39 9.05 1.45
CA SER A 104 -0.91 8.72 0.09
C SER A 104 -0.60 7.23 -0.05
N GLY A 105 0.08 6.63 0.94
CA GLY A 105 0.34 5.19 0.99
C GLY A 105 -0.94 4.36 1.04
N GLY A 106 -1.95 4.81 1.81
CA GLY A 106 -3.25 4.16 1.87
C GLY A 106 -3.99 4.19 0.52
N VAL A 107 -3.99 5.33 -0.17
CA VAL A 107 -4.58 5.43 -1.52
C VAL A 107 -3.85 4.53 -2.52
N MET A 108 -2.51 4.46 -2.44
CA MET A 108 -1.74 3.54 -3.28
C MET A 108 -2.09 2.08 -2.97
N SER A 109 -2.23 1.72 -1.70
CA SER A 109 -2.63 0.37 -1.28
C SER A 109 -4.02 0.00 -1.80
N LEU A 110 -5.01 0.89 -1.73
CA LEU A 110 -6.32 0.68 -2.35
C LEU A 110 -6.21 0.49 -3.86
N GLY A 111 -5.28 1.20 -4.52
CA GLY A 111 -5.01 1.05 -5.94
C GLY A 111 -4.51 -0.33 -6.33
N LEU A 112 -3.80 -1.06 -5.45
CA LEU A 112 -3.37 -2.44 -5.70
C LEU A 112 -4.57 -3.39 -5.87
N PHE A 113 -5.66 -3.18 -5.13
CA PHE A 113 -6.85 -4.04 -5.14
C PHE A 113 -7.93 -3.57 -6.14
N PHE A 114 -8.16 -2.28 -6.19
CA PHE A 114 -9.31 -1.68 -6.88
C PHE A 114 -8.92 -0.82 -8.08
N GLY A 115 -7.62 -0.59 -8.30
CA GLY A 115 -7.12 0.24 -9.39
C GLY A 115 -7.36 -0.37 -10.77
N ARG A 116 -7.43 0.48 -11.78
CA ARG A 116 -7.49 0.08 -13.18
C ARG A 116 -6.11 0.12 -13.84
N THR A 117 -5.89 -0.76 -14.80
CA THR A 117 -4.67 -0.78 -15.62
C THR A 117 -4.94 -0.45 -17.08
N LYS A 118 -6.22 -0.25 -17.46
CA LYS A 118 -6.62 0.07 -18.81
C LYS A 118 -7.35 1.41 -18.86
N GLN A 119 -7.07 2.19 -19.88
CA GLN A 119 -7.79 3.44 -20.14
C GLN A 119 -9.29 3.17 -20.36
N GLY A 120 -10.16 4.01 -19.77
CA GLY A 120 -11.61 3.87 -19.90
C GLY A 120 -12.25 2.76 -19.06
N ASP A 121 -11.48 1.98 -18.30
CA ASP A 121 -12.03 0.94 -17.42
C ASP A 121 -12.87 1.58 -16.30
N PRO A 122 -14.18 1.25 -16.20
CA PRO A 122 -15.08 1.80 -15.19
C PRO A 122 -14.73 1.35 -13.75
N LYS A 123 -13.86 0.36 -13.59
CA LYS A 123 -13.34 -0.07 -12.28
C LYS A 123 -12.78 1.09 -11.45
N VAL A 124 -12.34 2.17 -12.11
CA VAL A 124 -11.83 3.37 -11.44
C VAL A 124 -12.84 3.99 -10.48
N GLU A 125 -14.13 3.94 -10.77
CA GLU A 125 -15.16 4.56 -9.93
C GLU A 125 -15.17 3.96 -8.52
N LYS A 126 -15.04 2.63 -8.42
CA LYS A 126 -14.91 1.94 -7.13
C LYS A 126 -13.68 2.42 -6.36
N ASN A 127 -12.53 2.50 -7.02
CA ASN A 127 -11.30 2.95 -6.39
C ASN A 127 -11.40 4.41 -5.89
N LEU A 128 -12.01 5.29 -6.67
CA LEU A 128 -12.22 6.68 -6.27
C LEU A 128 -13.14 6.80 -5.04
N LEU A 129 -14.23 6.04 -5.00
CA LEU A 129 -15.14 6.00 -3.84
C LEU A 129 -14.42 5.55 -2.57
N LEU A 130 -13.62 4.48 -2.64
CA LEU A 130 -12.90 3.94 -1.48
C LEU A 130 -11.75 4.86 -1.05
N ALA A 131 -11.08 5.52 -2.00
CA ALA A 131 -10.07 6.53 -1.69
C ALA A 131 -10.70 7.75 -1.00
N ASN A 132 -11.90 8.18 -1.41
CA ASN A 132 -12.63 9.25 -0.74
C ASN A 132 -13.08 8.83 0.68
N GLU A 133 -13.53 7.60 0.87
CA GLU A 133 -13.86 7.08 2.20
C GLU A 133 -12.66 7.14 3.15
N LEU A 134 -11.47 6.73 2.67
CA LEU A 134 -10.24 6.82 3.45
C LEU A 134 -9.88 8.28 3.77
N HIS A 135 -10.02 9.19 2.80
CA HIS A 135 -9.79 10.62 2.96
C HIS A 135 -10.65 11.19 4.09
N ASP A 136 -11.97 10.97 4.03
CA ASP A 136 -12.91 11.53 5.00
C ASP A 136 -12.73 10.91 6.39
N TYR A 137 -12.48 9.60 6.46
CA TYR A 137 -12.16 8.93 7.70
C TYR A 137 -10.91 9.54 8.36
N PHE A 138 -9.80 9.64 7.64
CA PHE A 138 -8.56 10.17 8.22
C PHE A 138 -8.73 11.61 8.67
N LYS A 139 -9.41 12.44 7.88
CA LYS A 139 -9.67 13.84 8.22
C LYS A 139 -10.44 13.98 9.52
N THR A 140 -11.41 13.10 9.77
CA THR A 140 -12.22 13.08 10.99
C THR A 140 -11.43 12.51 12.17
N ALA A 141 -10.71 11.39 11.96
CA ALA A 141 -10.06 10.63 13.03
C ALA A 141 -8.77 11.28 13.57
N ASN A 142 -8.10 12.16 12.80
CA ASN A 142 -6.81 12.74 13.22
C ASN A 142 -6.92 13.93 14.21
N GLY A 143 -8.11 14.34 14.57
CA GLY A 143 -8.38 15.44 15.54
C GLY A 143 -8.02 16.85 15.04
N LYS A 144 -7.44 16.98 13.84
CA LYS A 144 -7.03 18.27 13.24
C LYS A 144 -7.83 18.64 11.99
N ASN A 145 -8.77 17.79 11.60
CA ASN A 145 -9.64 17.95 10.43
C ASN A 145 -8.87 18.31 9.15
N SER A 146 -7.70 17.72 8.93
CA SER A 146 -6.79 18.07 7.83
C SER A 146 -6.07 16.85 7.29
N LEU A 147 -5.70 16.88 5.99
CA LEU A 147 -4.75 15.96 5.39
C LEU A 147 -3.39 16.60 5.16
N CYS A 148 -3.27 17.91 5.37
CA CYS A 148 -2.05 18.66 5.11
C CYS A 148 -1.01 18.36 6.18
N CYS A 149 0.13 17.76 5.79
CA CYS A 149 1.23 17.42 6.69
C CYS A 149 1.70 18.65 7.51
N ARG A 150 1.73 19.84 6.91
CA ARG A 150 2.08 21.09 7.59
C ARG A 150 1.13 21.42 8.74
N VAL A 151 -0.18 21.21 8.54
CA VAL A 151 -1.19 21.41 9.58
C VAL A 151 -1.07 20.36 10.67
N LEU A 152 -0.90 19.10 10.27
CA LEU A 152 -0.79 17.97 11.18
C LEU A 152 0.45 18.06 12.09
N THR A 153 1.53 18.67 11.63
CA THR A 153 2.82 18.75 12.35
C THR A 153 3.19 20.16 12.82
N ARG A 154 2.27 21.14 12.73
CA ARG A 154 2.58 22.56 12.98
C ARG A 154 3.08 22.86 14.39
N GLU A 155 2.69 22.03 15.36
CA GLU A 155 3.02 22.20 16.79
C GLU A 155 4.35 21.56 17.19
N PHE A 156 5.00 20.83 16.26
CA PHE A 156 6.26 20.15 16.53
C PHE A 156 7.43 20.84 15.87
N ASP A 157 8.55 20.87 16.56
CA ASP A 157 9.83 21.06 15.90
C ASP A 157 10.20 19.78 15.13
N MET A 158 10.27 19.87 13.81
CA MET A 158 10.60 18.72 12.97
C MET A 158 12.02 18.22 13.16
N ALA A 159 12.94 19.07 13.68
CA ALA A 159 14.31 18.69 13.96
C ALA A 159 14.44 17.88 15.25
N SER A 160 13.56 18.10 16.24
CA SER A 160 13.57 17.35 17.52
C SER A 160 13.16 15.88 17.35
N GLY A 161 12.37 15.59 16.30
CA GLY A 161 11.83 14.26 16.07
C GLY A 161 10.55 13.92 16.88
N GLU A 162 10.07 14.81 17.73
CA GLU A 162 8.85 14.61 18.56
C GLU A 162 7.60 14.28 17.74
N HIS A 163 7.50 14.80 16.51
CA HIS A 163 6.40 14.51 15.58
C HIS A 163 6.32 13.03 15.15
N LYS A 164 7.39 12.24 15.37
CA LYS A 164 7.47 10.86 14.86
C LYS A 164 6.39 9.97 15.47
N GLU A 165 6.15 10.06 16.78
CA GLU A 165 5.13 9.21 17.43
C GLU A 165 3.72 9.49 16.86
N GLN A 166 3.38 10.75 16.64
CA GLN A 166 2.13 11.09 15.94
C GLN A 166 2.08 10.52 14.51
N CYS A 167 3.18 10.63 13.77
CA CYS A 167 3.25 10.10 12.40
C CYS A 167 3.14 8.58 12.38
N ILE A 168 3.73 7.87 13.37
CA ILE A 168 3.59 6.42 13.55
C ILE A 168 2.13 6.07 13.81
N ALA A 169 1.47 6.76 14.73
CA ALA A 169 0.05 6.54 15.02
C ALA A 169 -0.84 6.78 13.79
N PHE A 170 -0.57 7.82 13.00
CA PHE A 170 -1.29 8.08 11.75
C PHE A 170 -1.02 7.00 10.68
N THR A 171 0.18 6.44 10.66
CA THR A 171 0.53 5.34 9.76
C THR A 171 -0.27 4.08 10.10
N GLY A 172 -0.32 3.72 11.38
CA GLY A 172 -1.16 2.63 11.87
C GLY A 172 -2.65 2.85 11.62
N LEU A 173 -3.15 4.06 11.90
CA LEU A 173 -4.55 4.43 11.67
C LEU A 173 -4.98 4.25 10.20
N VAL A 174 -4.13 4.66 9.26
CA VAL A 174 -4.41 4.52 7.83
C VAL A 174 -4.34 3.06 7.41
N ALA A 175 -3.32 2.31 7.84
CA ALA A 175 -3.18 0.90 7.52
C ALA A 175 -4.37 0.08 8.03
N GLU A 176 -4.83 0.35 9.27
CA GLU A 176 -6.02 -0.23 9.86
C GLU A 176 -7.27 0.04 9.00
N LYS A 177 -7.50 1.31 8.63
CA LYS A 177 -8.68 1.67 7.82
C LYS A 177 -8.63 1.07 6.43
N VAL A 178 -7.48 1.04 5.77
CA VAL A 178 -7.30 0.39 4.46
C VAL A 178 -7.62 -1.10 4.58
N ALA A 179 -7.11 -1.78 5.61
CA ALA A 179 -7.39 -3.18 5.85
C ALA A 179 -8.89 -3.45 6.07
N GLN A 180 -9.58 -2.63 6.87
CA GLN A 180 -11.02 -2.71 7.08
C GLN A 180 -11.80 -2.57 5.76
N ILE A 181 -11.41 -1.62 4.90
CA ILE A 181 -12.03 -1.45 3.58
C ILE A 181 -11.84 -2.72 2.74
N ILE A 182 -10.62 -3.25 2.66
CA ILE A 182 -10.32 -4.44 1.86
C ILE A 182 -11.10 -5.65 2.39
N VAL A 183 -11.09 -5.88 3.70
CA VAL A 183 -11.84 -6.96 4.36
C VAL A 183 -13.32 -6.90 4.00
N ARG A 184 -13.93 -5.72 4.12
CA ARG A 184 -15.34 -5.50 3.78
C ARG A 184 -15.62 -5.76 2.30
N GLU A 185 -14.82 -5.21 1.41
CA GLU A 185 -15.09 -5.25 -0.03
C GLU A 185 -14.86 -6.63 -0.67
N PHE A 186 -14.02 -7.45 -0.06
CA PHE A 186 -13.76 -8.83 -0.50
C PHE A 186 -14.41 -9.88 0.42
N GLU A 187 -15.21 -9.45 1.41
CA GLU A 187 -15.88 -10.34 2.38
C GLU A 187 -14.88 -11.30 3.06
N LEU A 188 -13.71 -10.77 3.44
CA LEU A 188 -12.66 -11.56 4.10
C LEU A 188 -12.97 -11.73 5.59
N VAL A 189 -12.31 -12.72 6.21
CA VAL A 189 -12.42 -12.96 7.64
C VAL A 189 -11.44 -12.07 8.41
N ASN A 190 -11.96 -11.22 9.30
CA ASN A 190 -11.14 -10.52 10.30
C ASN A 190 -11.03 -11.40 11.55
N ILE A 191 -9.84 -11.99 11.75
CA ILE A 191 -9.63 -12.90 12.90
C ILE A 191 -9.69 -12.19 14.25
N ASP A 192 -9.54 -10.87 14.32
CA ASP A 192 -9.64 -10.11 15.56
C ASP A 192 -11.07 -10.15 16.12
N GLU A 193 -12.09 -10.21 15.26
CA GLU A 193 -13.50 -10.28 15.66
C GLU A 193 -13.87 -11.66 16.23
N LEU A 194 -13.18 -12.71 15.78
CA LEU A 194 -13.40 -14.07 16.30
C LEU A 194 -12.87 -14.22 17.73
N ILE A 195 -11.77 -13.50 18.06
CA ILE A 195 -11.16 -13.55 19.41
C ILE A 195 -12.00 -12.79 20.42
N THR A 196 -12.72 -11.74 20.01
CA THR A 196 -13.55 -10.94 20.91
C THR A 196 -14.95 -11.53 21.16
N ALA A 197 -15.37 -12.50 20.35
CA ALA A 197 -16.68 -13.14 20.44
C ALA A 197 -16.68 -14.45 21.28
N GLY A 198 -15.56 -14.94 21.76
CA GLY A 198 -15.37 -16.13 22.60
C GLY A 198 -14.93 -15.77 24.00
#